data_3360c4b03f7d48e3108d8ecf976a8cce
#
_entry.id   3360c4b03f7d48e3108d8ecf976a8cce
#
_cell.length_a   1.000
_cell.length_b   1.000
_cell.length_c   1.000
_cell.angle_alpha   90.00
_cell.angle_beta   90.00
_cell.angle_gamma   90.00
#
_symmetry.space_group_name_H-M   'P 1'
#
loop_
_entity.id
_entity.type
_entity.pdbx_description
1 polymer ?
#
loop_
_entity_poly.entity_id
_entity_poly.type
_entity_poly.pdbx_seq_one_letter_code
_entity_poly.pdbx_strand_id
1 'polypeptide(L)'
;MFTQRRRYSLLLIIVALSYSIASAQTSETIIPLEGLDPVMLTQGKEVQGDMKYKVTRGQFQYLFASAENKAAFENDPTRYEIQLNGHCARMGAPTGANADLYFVHKGRIYIFGSEECQTLFKNAPEKYLEVPPAPKAPPSDEMIKRGQALITKVTGVLGGPKLDQLQTLQKTELRGNQVKNVLAVTFPGSLRQEIIRPNFTLTSVITPSEPFIVYNNAARAMPEANRAAIFKELYHDPLFLFRARKQPDFKAWAAGSGAEERLEVELPEFTTTLGVDPATGHVVNQTYRGRGPGGLVGEIVINYSDFRTVEGLSLPFKTTATFDSQPFPALSATIEAITINGQIDPSSFRKPQN
;
A
#
# COMPACT_ATOMS: atom_id res chain seq x y z
N MET A 1 -56.14 63.19 -3.62
CA MET A 1 -54.67 63.27 -3.59
C MET A 1 -54.20 62.34 -2.51
N PHE A 2 -53.96 61.04 -2.86
CA PHE A 2 -53.65 59.97 -1.91
C PHE A 2 -52.15 59.64 -1.97
N THR A 3 -51.45 59.81 -0.87
CA THR A 3 -50.06 59.45 -0.70
C THR A 3 -49.96 58.04 -0.08
N GLN A 4 -49.52 57.08 -0.89
CA GLN A 4 -49.21 55.72 -0.42
C GLN A 4 -47.85 55.72 0.26
N ARG A 5 -47.80 55.40 1.55
CA ARG A 5 -46.57 55.08 2.29
C ARG A 5 -46.23 53.58 2.07
N ARG A 6 -45.13 53.29 1.37
CA ARG A 6 -44.52 51.99 1.28
C ARG A 6 -43.80 51.66 2.61
N ARG A 7 -44.26 50.61 3.29
CA ARG A 7 -43.54 49.97 4.42
C ARG A 7 -42.53 48.98 3.89
N TYR A 8 -41.25 49.24 4.13
CA TYR A 8 -40.17 48.27 3.90
C TYR A 8 -40.05 47.40 5.16
N SER A 9 -40.44 46.13 5.06
CA SER A 9 -40.13 45.10 6.08
C SER A 9 -38.69 44.67 5.92
N LEU A 10 -37.87 44.95 6.92
CA LEU A 10 -36.50 44.46 7.03
C LEU A 10 -36.55 43.03 7.53
N LEU A 11 -36.26 42.05 6.64
CA LEU A 11 -36.08 40.66 7.02
C LEU A 11 -34.65 40.49 7.54
N LEU A 12 -34.50 40.33 8.85
CA LEU A 12 -33.23 39.96 9.47
C LEU A 12 -33.03 38.46 9.22
N ILE A 13 -32.12 38.10 8.31
CA ILE A 13 -31.65 36.75 8.13
C ILE A 13 -30.56 36.51 9.19
N ILE A 14 -30.92 35.77 10.25
CA ILE A 14 -29.97 35.25 11.22
C ILE A 14 -29.31 34.01 10.58
N VAL A 15 -28.08 34.16 10.06
CA VAL A 15 -27.23 33.06 9.64
C VAL A 15 -26.64 32.44 10.92
N ALA A 16 -27.26 31.35 11.37
CA ALA A 16 -26.67 30.51 12.41
C ALA A 16 -25.47 29.77 11.81
N LEU A 17 -24.25 30.24 12.07
CA LEU A 17 -23.04 29.46 11.84
C LEU A 17 -23.02 28.28 12.81
N SER A 18 -23.46 27.14 12.33
CA SER A 18 -23.23 25.86 13.01
C SER A 18 -21.73 25.53 12.89
N TYR A 19 -20.96 25.85 13.90
CA TYR A 19 -19.63 25.29 14.06
C TYR A 19 -19.81 23.79 14.36
N SER A 20 -19.68 22.95 13.33
CA SER A 20 -19.45 21.54 13.50
C SER A 20 -18.08 21.38 14.15
N ILE A 21 -18.06 21.17 15.47
CA ILE A 21 -16.89 20.68 16.17
C ILE A 21 -16.69 19.26 15.65
N ALA A 22 -15.84 19.09 14.65
CA ALA A 22 -15.31 17.79 14.27
C ALA A 22 -14.54 17.29 15.51
N SER A 23 -15.15 16.38 16.27
CA SER A 23 -14.45 15.61 17.28
C SER A 23 -13.37 14.82 16.56
N ALA A 24 -12.14 15.33 16.57
CA ALA A 24 -10.99 14.53 16.25
C ALA A 24 -11.00 13.36 17.22
N GLN A 25 -11.36 12.17 16.77
CA GLN A 25 -11.11 10.95 17.50
C GLN A 25 -9.60 10.87 17.66
N THR A 26 -9.11 11.24 18.83
CA THR A 26 -7.74 11.01 19.24
C THR A 26 -7.58 9.49 19.28
N SER A 27 -6.97 8.91 18.24
CA SER A 27 -6.44 7.57 18.36
C SER A 27 -5.51 7.57 19.55
N GLU A 28 -5.79 6.71 20.51
CA GLU A 28 -4.98 6.59 21.73
C GLU A 28 -3.53 6.35 21.30
N THR A 29 -2.64 7.30 21.61
CA THR A 29 -1.22 7.20 21.25
C THR A 29 -0.57 6.17 22.16
N ILE A 30 0.18 5.25 21.55
CA ILE A 30 0.92 4.21 22.26
C ILE A 30 2.26 4.76 22.66
N ILE A 31 2.65 4.60 23.95
CA ILE A 31 4.02 4.80 24.39
C ILE A 31 4.76 3.50 24.12
N PRO A 32 5.66 3.44 23.12
CA PRO A 32 6.36 2.21 22.74
C PRO A 32 7.63 2.00 23.55
N LEU A 33 8.26 0.82 23.37
CA LEU A 33 9.59 0.51 23.88
C LEU A 33 9.65 0.53 25.41
N GLU A 34 8.54 0.21 26.09
CA GLU A 34 8.43 0.32 27.55
C GLU A 34 8.74 1.74 28.07
N GLY A 35 8.60 2.76 27.21
CA GLY A 35 8.94 4.16 27.53
C GLY A 35 10.44 4.47 27.49
N LEU A 36 11.28 3.58 26.96
CA LEU A 36 12.71 3.84 26.79
C LEU A 36 12.99 4.91 25.73
N ASP A 37 14.08 5.63 25.93
CA ASP A 37 14.58 6.64 24.99
C ASP A 37 15.11 5.97 23.70
N PRO A 38 14.51 6.19 22.53
CA PRO A 38 14.92 5.53 21.30
C PRO A 38 16.32 5.93 20.83
N VAL A 39 16.80 7.15 21.14
CA VAL A 39 18.15 7.60 20.77
C VAL A 39 19.19 6.83 21.57
N MET A 40 18.96 6.65 22.87
CA MET A 40 19.85 5.87 23.72
C MET A 40 19.80 4.38 23.38
N LEU A 41 18.58 3.88 23.05
CA LEU A 41 18.38 2.48 22.68
C LEU A 41 19.16 2.11 21.41
N THR A 42 19.19 2.98 20.39
CA THR A 42 20.00 2.76 19.18
C THR A 42 21.51 2.72 19.44
N GLN A 43 21.96 3.25 20.58
CA GLN A 43 23.35 3.17 21.05
C GLN A 43 23.60 1.96 21.96
N GLY A 44 22.60 1.08 22.15
CA GLY A 44 22.69 -0.09 23.04
C GLY A 44 22.53 0.22 24.51
N LYS A 45 21.90 1.35 24.86
CA LYS A 45 21.68 1.79 26.23
C LYS A 45 20.18 1.87 26.51
N GLU A 46 19.72 1.14 27.52
CA GLU A 46 18.35 1.21 28.03
C GLU A 46 18.26 2.34 29.08
N VAL A 47 17.71 3.46 28.66
CA VAL A 47 17.51 4.64 29.51
C VAL A 47 16.04 5.03 29.43
N GLN A 48 15.39 5.18 30.59
CA GLN A 48 14.01 5.59 30.68
C GLN A 48 13.83 7.02 30.18
N GLY A 49 12.82 7.22 29.30
CA GLY A 49 12.40 8.54 28.84
C GLY A 49 11.55 9.26 29.89
N ASP A 50 11.48 10.59 29.79
CA ASP A 50 10.67 11.46 30.63
C ASP A 50 9.52 12.05 29.81
N MET A 51 8.32 12.06 30.35
CA MET A 51 7.13 12.67 29.74
C MET A 51 7.31 14.17 29.41
N LYS A 52 8.22 14.83 30.03
CA LYS A 52 8.61 16.22 29.72
C LYS A 52 9.21 16.34 28.33
N TYR A 53 9.91 15.32 27.87
CA TYR A 53 10.56 15.28 26.56
C TYR A 53 9.89 14.22 25.71
N LYS A 54 8.88 14.60 24.93
CA LYS A 54 8.12 13.67 24.10
C LYS A 54 7.91 14.18 22.67
N VAL A 55 7.77 13.25 21.73
CA VAL A 55 7.39 13.50 20.32
C VAL A 55 6.39 12.45 19.88
N THR A 56 5.31 12.88 19.24
CA THR A 56 4.34 11.96 18.63
C THR A 56 4.62 11.83 17.12
N ARG A 57 4.78 10.59 16.67
CA ARG A 57 4.88 10.26 15.24
C ARG A 57 4.01 9.05 14.94
N GLY A 58 3.06 9.23 13.99
CA GLY A 58 2.08 8.20 13.68
C GLY A 58 1.27 7.81 14.93
N GLN A 59 1.25 6.53 15.23
CA GLN A 59 0.55 5.98 16.40
C GLN A 59 1.38 6.00 17.69
N PHE A 60 2.67 6.38 17.64
CA PHE A 60 3.59 6.28 18.74
C PHE A 60 3.90 7.64 19.38
N GLN A 61 3.92 7.68 20.70
CA GLN A 61 4.47 8.79 21.50
C GLN A 61 5.79 8.35 22.10
N TYR A 62 6.89 8.79 21.51
CA TYR A 62 8.24 8.51 22.00
C TYR A 62 8.60 9.42 23.16
N LEU A 63 9.30 8.87 24.17
CA LEU A 63 9.82 9.58 25.33
C LEU A 63 11.35 9.66 25.24
N PHE A 64 11.92 10.74 25.73
CA PHE A 64 13.37 10.99 25.70
C PHE A 64 13.91 11.30 27.08
N ALA A 65 15.13 10.87 27.36
CA ALA A 65 15.80 11.13 28.64
C ALA A 65 16.27 12.60 28.80
N SER A 66 16.41 13.32 27.68
CA SER A 66 16.88 14.71 27.67
C SER A 66 16.32 15.51 26.48
N ALA A 67 16.48 16.85 26.59
CA ALA A 67 16.13 17.75 25.49
C ALA A 67 17.02 17.53 24.24
N GLU A 68 18.28 17.16 24.45
CA GLU A 68 19.26 16.89 23.38
C GLU A 68 18.86 15.65 22.60
N ASN A 69 18.44 14.57 23.26
CA ASN A 69 17.97 13.35 22.60
C ASN A 69 16.67 13.58 21.83
N LYS A 70 15.73 14.36 22.40
CA LYS A 70 14.54 14.80 21.69
C LYS A 70 14.89 15.55 20.40
N ALA A 71 15.81 16.51 20.47
CA ALA A 71 16.27 17.27 19.32
C ALA A 71 16.98 16.38 18.28
N ALA A 72 17.77 15.39 18.70
CA ALA A 72 18.41 14.42 17.81
C ALA A 72 17.37 13.60 17.04
N PHE A 73 16.30 13.15 17.72
CA PHE A 73 15.19 12.46 17.08
C PHE A 73 14.44 13.35 16.07
N GLU A 74 14.15 14.60 16.44
CA GLU A 74 13.45 15.55 15.57
C GLU A 74 14.26 15.90 14.31
N ASN A 75 15.60 15.90 14.41
CA ASN A 75 16.49 16.15 13.27
C ASN A 75 16.62 14.95 12.31
N ASP A 76 16.58 13.72 12.84
CA ASP A 76 16.65 12.50 12.02
C ASP A 76 15.69 11.43 12.57
N PRO A 77 14.37 11.62 12.39
CA PRO A 77 13.38 10.68 12.90
C PRO A 77 13.54 9.28 12.31
N THR A 78 13.88 9.18 11.01
CA THR A 78 13.97 7.90 10.30
C THR A 78 15.03 6.97 10.88
N ARG A 79 16.03 7.53 11.54
CA ARG A 79 17.08 6.76 12.23
C ARG A 79 16.60 6.14 13.53
N TYR A 80 15.81 6.89 14.30
CA TYR A 80 15.49 6.58 15.69
C TYR A 80 14.07 6.05 15.91
N GLU A 81 13.16 6.29 14.98
CA GLU A 81 11.80 5.75 15.10
C GLU A 81 11.75 4.23 14.86
N ILE A 82 10.69 3.61 15.34
CA ILE A 82 10.39 2.22 15.04
C ILE A 82 10.25 2.04 13.53
N GLN A 83 11.04 1.13 12.98
CA GLN A 83 11.10 0.87 11.56
C GLN A 83 9.84 0.17 11.04
N LEU A 84 9.68 0.13 9.72
CA LEU A 84 8.56 -0.53 9.03
C LEU A 84 7.18 -0.03 9.50
N ASN A 85 7.10 1.25 9.86
CA ASN A 85 5.87 1.91 10.32
C ASN A 85 5.15 1.15 11.46
N GLY A 86 5.90 0.47 12.32
CA GLY A 86 5.34 -0.27 13.45
C GLY A 86 4.73 -1.63 13.09
N HIS A 87 5.01 -2.16 11.93
CA HIS A 87 4.65 -3.54 11.59
C HIS A 87 5.69 -4.54 12.13
N CYS A 88 5.25 -5.79 12.32
CA CYS A 88 6.13 -6.87 12.71
C CYS A 88 7.30 -6.99 11.72
N ALA A 89 8.54 -6.82 12.20
CA ALA A 89 9.71 -6.79 11.33
C ALA A 89 9.95 -8.10 10.57
N ARG A 90 9.54 -9.24 11.15
CA ARG A 90 9.59 -10.52 10.45
C ARG A 90 8.51 -10.63 9.37
N MET A 91 7.25 -10.31 9.70
CA MET A 91 6.12 -10.57 8.80
C MET A 91 5.84 -9.43 7.82
N GLY A 92 6.21 -8.20 8.17
CA GLY A 92 5.90 -7.01 7.38
C GLY A 92 4.44 -6.56 7.46
N ALA A 93 4.09 -5.54 6.71
CA ALA A 93 2.72 -5.08 6.57
C ALA A 93 1.83 -6.18 5.93
N PRO A 94 0.56 -6.31 6.33
CA PRO A 94 -0.16 -5.50 7.32
C PRO A 94 -0.12 -6.09 8.74
N THR A 95 0.86 -6.91 9.09
CA THR A 95 0.91 -7.60 10.38
C THR A 95 1.25 -6.63 11.50
N GLY A 96 0.35 -6.47 12.45
CA GLY A 96 0.57 -5.66 13.64
C GLY A 96 1.70 -6.21 14.53
N ALA A 97 2.22 -5.37 15.41
CA ALA A 97 3.26 -5.75 16.35
C ALA A 97 2.97 -5.20 17.76
N ASN A 98 3.57 -5.86 18.77
CA ASN A 98 3.65 -5.34 20.12
C ASN A 98 4.76 -4.29 20.19
N ALA A 99 4.42 -3.06 20.56
CA ALA A 99 5.34 -1.94 20.57
C ALA A 99 6.48 -2.08 21.62
N ASP A 100 6.31 -2.97 22.61
CA ASP A 100 7.27 -3.24 23.66
C ASP A 100 8.12 -4.51 23.40
N LEU A 101 7.78 -5.25 22.36
CA LEU A 101 8.57 -6.40 21.91
C LEU A 101 9.54 -5.95 20.81
N TYR A 102 10.69 -5.42 21.18
CA TYR A 102 11.62 -4.78 20.25
C TYR A 102 12.98 -5.49 20.14
N PHE A 103 13.71 -5.14 19.11
CA PHE A 103 15.12 -5.49 18.89
C PHE A 103 15.84 -4.41 18.09
N VAL A 104 17.05 -4.05 18.53
CA VAL A 104 17.90 -3.12 17.78
C VAL A 104 18.86 -3.89 16.88
N HIS A 105 18.77 -3.64 15.58
CA HIS A 105 19.66 -4.21 14.58
C HIS A 105 20.31 -3.09 13.76
N LYS A 106 21.63 -3.04 13.71
CA LYS A 106 22.40 -2.00 12.99
C LYS A 106 21.96 -0.58 13.33
N GLY A 107 21.71 -0.31 14.63
CA GLY A 107 21.30 1.00 15.11
C GLY A 107 19.88 1.43 14.68
N ARG A 108 19.01 0.50 14.33
CA ARG A 108 17.59 0.71 13.99
C ARG A 108 16.70 -0.16 14.86
N ILE A 109 15.53 0.36 15.24
CA ILE A 109 14.61 -0.28 16.19
C ILE A 109 13.52 -1.00 15.40
N TYR A 110 13.33 -2.28 15.67
CA TYR A 110 12.32 -3.15 15.08
C TYR A 110 11.42 -3.71 16.17
N ILE A 111 10.11 -3.88 15.87
CA ILE A 111 9.14 -4.50 16.78
C ILE A 111 8.51 -5.74 16.14
N PHE A 112 7.91 -6.61 16.97
CA PHE A 112 7.46 -7.93 16.54
C PHE A 112 6.06 -8.26 17.05
N GLY A 113 5.34 -9.10 16.30
CA GLY A 113 4.01 -9.57 16.68
C GLY A 113 4.02 -10.67 17.74
N SER A 114 5.16 -11.38 17.91
CA SER A 114 5.35 -12.42 18.90
C SER A 114 6.84 -12.64 19.19
N GLU A 115 7.14 -13.28 20.32
CA GLU A 115 8.51 -13.70 20.69
C GLU A 115 9.14 -14.64 19.65
N GLU A 116 8.33 -15.51 19.02
CA GLU A 116 8.79 -16.36 17.92
C GLU A 116 9.26 -15.50 16.73
N CYS A 117 8.48 -14.48 16.35
CA CYS A 117 8.88 -13.55 15.28
C CYS A 117 10.18 -12.84 15.61
N GLN A 118 10.34 -12.38 16.85
CA GLN A 118 11.56 -11.73 17.32
C GLN A 118 12.77 -12.69 17.28
N THR A 119 12.60 -13.91 17.77
CA THR A 119 13.66 -14.94 17.81
C THR A 119 14.13 -15.29 16.39
N LEU A 120 13.20 -15.56 15.48
CA LEU A 120 13.53 -15.89 14.09
C LEU A 120 14.21 -14.71 13.37
N PHE A 121 13.77 -13.51 13.64
CA PHE A 121 14.41 -12.30 13.09
C PHE A 121 15.82 -12.12 13.67
N LYS A 122 16.03 -12.24 14.98
CA LYS A 122 17.35 -12.12 15.63
C LYS A 122 18.38 -13.08 15.05
N ASN A 123 17.94 -14.30 14.69
CA ASN A 123 18.83 -15.33 14.13
C ASN A 123 19.28 -15.03 12.69
N ALA A 124 18.49 -14.29 11.90
CA ALA A 124 18.81 -14.00 10.50
C ALA A 124 18.09 -12.73 10.01
N PRO A 125 18.41 -11.53 10.53
CA PRO A 125 17.68 -10.30 10.20
C PRO A 125 17.65 -10.00 8.70
N GLU A 126 18.73 -10.28 7.98
CA GLU A 126 18.89 -9.97 6.55
C GLU A 126 17.90 -10.77 5.66
N LYS A 127 17.36 -11.86 6.16
CA LYS A 127 16.32 -12.64 5.43
C LYS A 127 14.94 -11.98 5.45
N TYR A 128 14.73 -11.03 6.36
CA TYR A 128 13.43 -10.39 6.59
C TYR A 128 13.42 -8.89 6.25
N LEU A 129 14.59 -8.33 5.94
CA LEU A 129 14.71 -6.92 5.59
C LEU A 129 14.81 -6.75 4.09
N GLU A 130 13.97 -5.88 3.52
CA GLU A 130 14.14 -5.44 2.15
C GLU A 130 15.38 -4.56 2.08
N VAL A 131 16.45 -5.07 1.51
CA VAL A 131 17.62 -4.26 1.20
C VAL A 131 17.29 -3.55 -0.12
N PRO A 132 17.33 -2.21 -0.19
CA PRO A 132 17.19 -1.52 -1.45
C PRO A 132 18.16 -2.12 -2.47
N PRO A 133 17.74 -2.35 -3.72
CA PRO A 133 18.65 -2.82 -4.75
C PRO A 133 19.81 -1.83 -4.89
N ALA A 134 20.99 -2.34 -5.21
CA ALA A 134 22.13 -1.47 -5.49
C ALA A 134 21.74 -0.44 -6.57
N PRO A 135 22.17 0.82 -6.46
CA PRO A 135 21.89 1.83 -7.46
C PRO A 135 22.29 1.32 -8.85
N LYS A 136 21.31 1.20 -9.74
CA LYS A 136 21.56 0.87 -11.14
C LYS A 136 22.14 2.10 -11.84
N ALA A 137 22.96 1.89 -12.87
CA ALA A 137 23.33 2.99 -13.75
C ALA A 137 22.06 3.62 -14.35
N PRO A 138 22.01 4.94 -14.53
CA PRO A 138 20.89 5.59 -15.21
C PRO A 138 20.63 4.95 -16.57
N PRO A 139 19.37 4.77 -16.99
CA PRO A 139 19.05 4.24 -18.30
C PRO A 139 19.54 5.19 -19.40
N SER A 140 20.04 4.64 -20.51
CA SER A 140 20.39 5.44 -21.68
C SER A 140 19.12 5.98 -22.38
N ASP A 141 19.29 7.04 -23.19
CA ASP A 141 18.19 7.60 -23.99
C ASP A 141 17.54 6.56 -24.90
N GLU A 142 18.35 5.63 -25.45
CA GLU A 142 17.84 4.52 -26.25
C GLU A 142 16.96 3.57 -25.43
N MET A 143 17.37 3.20 -24.21
CA MET A 143 16.59 2.38 -23.30
C MET A 143 15.26 3.06 -22.96
N ILE A 144 15.28 4.37 -22.70
CA ILE A 144 14.09 5.17 -22.41
C ILE A 144 13.17 5.17 -23.64
N LYS A 145 13.67 5.44 -24.83
CA LYS A 145 12.90 5.46 -26.07
C LYS A 145 12.26 4.10 -26.37
N ARG A 146 13.02 3.01 -26.23
CA ARG A 146 12.50 1.65 -26.39
C ARG A 146 11.42 1.34 -25.33
N GLY A 147 11.63 1.77 -24.07
CA GLY A 147 10.66 1.65 -22.99
C GLY A 147 9.33 2.32 -23.32
N GLN A 148 9.38 3.53 -23.89
CA GLN A 148 8.17 4.24 -24.33
C GLN A 148 7.40 3.49 -25.43
N ALA A 149 8.13 2.86 -26.37
CA ALA A 149 7.53 2.01 -27.39
C ALA A 149 6.83 0.79 -26.79
N LEU A 150 7.46 0.13 -25.79
CA LEU A 150 6.87 -0.99 -25.05
C LEU A 150 5.63 -0.56 -24.25
N ILE A 151 5.68 0.57 -23.56
CA ILE A 151 4.51 1.14 -22.86
C ILE A 151 3.35 1.34 -23.82
N THR A 152 3.62 1.92 -24.99
CA THR A 152 2.60 2.15 -26.02
C THR A 152 1.98 0.84 -26.49
N LYS A 153 2.82 -0.17 -26.78
CA LYS A 153 2.38 -1.50 -27.21
C LYS A 153 1.52 -2.18 -26.16
N VAL A 154 2.01 -2.30 -24.92
CA VAL A 154 1.27 -2.92 -23.81
C VAL A 154 -0.04 -2.18 -23.53
N THR A 155 0.00 -0.85 -23.50
CA THR A 155 -1.20 -0.02 -23.28
C THR A 155 -2.24 -0.26 -24.37
N GLY A 156 -1.79 -0.37 -25.63
CA GLY A 156 -2.67 -0.69 -26.76
C GLY A 156 -3.39 -2.03 -26.57
N VAL A 157 -2.66 -3.07 -26.17
CA VAL A 157 -3.21 -4.40 -25.89
C VAL A 157 -4.15 -4.41 -24.69
N LEU A 158 -3.80 -3.70 -23.63
CA LEU A 158 -4.65 -3.56 -22.43
C LEU A 158 -5.97 -2.81 -22.70
N GLY A 159 -6.16 -2.22 -23.90
CA GLY A 159 -7.40 -1.56 -24.29
C GLY A 159 -7.24 -0.11 -24.74
N GLY A 160 -6.01 0.39 -24.85
CA GLY A 160 -5.72 1.73 -25.35
C GLY A 160 -6.45 2.83 -24.56
N PRO A 161 -7.24 3.70 -25.23
CA PRO A 161 -7.99 4.75 -24.56
C PRO A 161 -9.01 4.25 -23.52
N LYS A 162 -9.57 3.05 -23.65
CA LYS A 162 -10.51 2.49 -22.69
C LYS A 162 -9.90 2.27 -21.32
N LEU A 163 -8.60 1.95 -21.26
CA LEU A 163 -7.87 1.86 -20.01
C LEU A 163 -7.92 3.17 -19.21
N ASP A 164 -7.85 4.31 -19.87
CA ASP A 164 -7.92 5.62 -19.25
C ASP A 164 -9.34 6.06 -18.89
N GLN A 165 -10.33 5.54 -19.63
CA GLN A 165 -11.76 5.83 -19.44
C GLN A 165 -12.42 4.94 -18.40
N LEU A 166 -11.67 4.02 -17.80
CA LEU A 166 -12.16 3.13 -16.75
C LEU A 166 -12.64 3.94 -15.54
N GLN A 167 -13.92 3.84 -15.21
CA GLN A 167 -14.56 4.54 -14.08
C GLN A 167 -14.73 3.63 -12.87
N THR A 168 -15.15 2.39 -13.11
CA THR A 168 -15.33 1.40 -12.04
C THR A 168 -14.79 0.05 -12.45
N LEU A 169 -14.33 -0.70 -11.46
CA LEU A 169 -13.91 -2.10 -11.60
C LEU A 169 -14.42 -2.89 -10.40
N GLN A 170 -15.09 -4.00 -10.65
CA GLN A 170 -15.36 -5.03 -9.65
C GLN A 170 -14.70 -6.32 -10.10
N LYS A 171 -13.92 -6.96 -9.24
CA LYS A 171 -13.19 -8.19 -9.54
C LYS A 171 -13.28 -9.15 -8.38
N THR A 172 -13.63 -10.41 -8.68
CA THR A 172 -13.56 -11.51 -7.71
C THR A 172 -12.51 -12.50 -8.17
N GLU A 173 -11.58 -12.80 -7.31
CA GLU A 173 -10.50 -13.75 -7.52
C GLU A 173 -10.55 -14.87 -6.48
N LEU A 174 -10.28 -16.08 -6.91
CA LEU A 174 -9.94 -17.18 -6.02
C LEU A 174 -8.42 -17.33 -6.02
N ARG A 175 -7.81 -17.08 -4.87
CA ARG A 175 -6.37 -17.27 -4.64
C ARG A 175 -6.10 -18.64 -4.03
N GLY A 176 -4.87 -19.11 -4.13
CA GLY A 176 -4.45 -20.38 -3.50
C GLY A 176 -4.94 -20.50 -2.06
N ASN A 177 -5.19 -21.73 -1.61
CA ASN A 177 -5.78 -22.05 -0.30
C ASN A 177 -7.20 -21.51 -0.08
N GLN A 178 -8.01 -21.39 -1.14
CA GLN A 178 -9.43 -20.97 -1.07
C GLN A 178 -9.65 -19.56 -0.48
N VAL A 179 -8.71 -18.67 -0.63
CA VAL A 179 -8.87 -17.28 -0.22
C VAL A 179 -9.59 -16.54 -1.35
N LYS A 180 -10.82 -16.08 -1.07
CA LYS A 180 -11.55 -15.23 -2.01
C LYS A 180 -11.17 -13.77 -1.78
N ASN A 181 -10.72 -13.10 -2.84
CA ASN A 181 -10.43 -11.67 -2.84
C ASN A 181 -11.46 -10.96 -3.71
N VAL A 182 -12.22 -10.06 -3.10
CA VAL A 182 -13.22 -9.24 -3.80
C VAL A 182 -12.75 -7.80 -3.78
N LEU A 183 -12.59 -7.23 -4.96
CA LEU A 183 -12.12 -5.87 -5.16
C LEU A 183 -13.20 -5.04 -5.85
N ALA A 184 -13.53 -3.87 -5.31
CA ALA A 184 -14.35 -2.85 -5.93
C ALA A 184 -13.61 -1.52 -5.93
N VAL A 185 -13.49 -0.89 -7.10
CA VAL A 185 -12.74 0.36 -7.27
C VAL A 185 -13.58 1.35 -8.06
N THR A 186 -13.61 2.60 -7.58
CA THR A 186 -14.08 3.76 -8.34
C THR A 186 -12.88 4.65 -8.63
N PHE A 187 -12.64 4.97 -9.89
CA PHE A 187 -11.55 5.84 -10.28
C PHE A 187 -12.00 7.30 -10.37
N PRO A 188 -11.21 8.25 -9.82
CA PRO A 188 -9.84 8.07 -9.31
C PRO A 188 -9.71 7.79 -7.80
N GLY A 189 -10.77 7.52 -7.01
CA GLY A 189 -10.58 7.78 -5.61
C GLY A 189 -10.95 6.74 -4.55
N SER A 190 -11.79 5.73 -4.82
CA SER A 190 -12.19 4.81 -3.74
C SER A 190 -11.94 3.36 -4.08
N LEU A 191 -11.50 2.61 -3.08
CA LEU A 191 -11.21 1.19 -3.17
C LEU A 191 -11.81 0.47 -1.98
N ARG A 192 -12.46 -0.67 -2.23
CA ARG A 192 -12.86 -1.65 -1.22
C ARG A 192 -12.28 -2.98 -1.60
N GLN A 193 -11.53 -3.59 -0.70
CA GLN A 193 -10.99 -4.93 -0.83
C GLN A 193 -11.51 -5.80 0.31
N GLU A 194 -12.01 -6.97 0.00
CA GLU A 194 -12.40 -7.98 0.97
C GLU A 194 -11.57 -9.24 0.77
N ILE A 195 -10.86 -9.64 1.80
CA ILE A 195 -10.14 -10.91 1.88
C ILE A 195 -11.00 -11.84 2.73
N ILE A 196 -11.63 -12.81 2.06
CA ILE A 196 -12.56 -13.75 2.68
C ILE A 196 -11.85 -15.10 2.85
N ARG A 197 -11.79 -15.56 4.09
CA ARG A 197 -11.27 -16.86 4.48
C ARG A 197 -12.34 -17.63 5.26
N PRO A 198 -12.24 -18.96 5.43
CA PRO A 198 -13.25 -19.75 6.15
C PRO A 198 -13.61 -19.20 7.52
N ASN A 199 -12.64 -18.63 8.25
CA ASN A 199 -12.80 -18.21 9.64
C ASN A 199 -12.91 -16.70 9.85
N PHE A 200 -12.67 -15.88 8.83
CA PHE A 200 -12.76 -14.42 8.96
C PHE A 200 -12.85 -13.69 7.62
N THR A 201 -13.36 -12.49 7.66
CA THR A 201 -13.29 -11.51 6.56
C THR A 201 -12.56 -10.28 7.04
N LEU A 202 -11.54 -9.87 6.26
CA LEU A 202 -10.88 -8.60 6.41
C LEU A 202 -11.35 -7.67 5.29
N THR A 203 -11.97 -6.55 5.63
CA THR A 203 -12.35 -5.52 4.67
C THR A 203 -11.45 -4.31 4.83
N SER A 204 -10.83 -3.88 3.75
CA SER A 204 -10.05 -2.65 3.66
C SER A 204 -10.78 -1.67 2.76
N VAL A 205 -11.03 -0.46 3.24
CA VAL A 205 -11.67 0.60 2.45
C VAL A 205 -10.77 1.83 2.44
N ILE A 206 -10.45 2.29 1.25
CA ILE A 206 -9.69 3.50 1.02
C ILE A 206 -10.62 4.49 0.31
N THR A 207 -10.80 5.65 0.91
CA THR A 207 -11.51 6.80 0.34
C THR A 207 -10.62 8.04 0.45
N PRO A 208 -10.90 9.12 -0.30
CA PRO A 208 -10.15 10.35 -0.15
C PRO A 208 -10.23 10.99 1.24
N SER A 209 -11.33 10.75 1.97
CA SER A 209 -11.59 11.38 3.27
C SER A 209 -11.19 10.54 4.46
N GLU A 210 -11.50 9.25 4.47
CA GLU A 210 -11.32 8.40 5.64
C GLU A 210 -11.05 6.94 5.25
N PRO A 211 -9.77 6.49 5.22
CA PRO A 211 -9.45 5.08 5.04
C PRO A 211 -9.69 4.31 6.34
N PHE A 212 -10.30 3.12 6.24
CA PHE A 212 -10.57 2.26 7.39
C PHE A 212 -10.46 0.77 7.05
N ILE A 213 -10.30 -0.04 8.09
CA ILE A 213 -10.36 -1.50 8.02
C ILE A 213 -11.50 -2.00 8.90
N VAL A 214 -12.16 -3.10 8.47
CA VAL A 214 -13.15 -3.81 9.28
C VAL A 214 -12.66 -5.24 9.49
N TYR A 215 -12.53 -5.60 10.74
CA TYR A 215 -12.16 -6.95 11.17
C TYR A 215 -13.09 -7.37 12.31
N ASN A 216 -13.70 -8.55 12.20
CA ASN A 216 -14.70 -9.05 13.17
C ASN A 216 -15.79 -8.01 13.49
N ASN A 217 -16.34 -7.38 12.45
CA ASN A 217 -17.38 -6.32 12.52
C ASN A 217 -16.95 -5.03 13.25
N ALA A 218 -15.71 -4.90 13.67
CA ALA A 218 -15.18 -3.69 14.26
C ALA A 218 -14.43 -2.85 13.21
N ALA A 219 -14.89 -1.62 13.00
CA ALA A 219 -14.24 -0.68 12.10
C ALA A 219 -13.15 0.13 12.84
N ARG A 220 -11.96 0.22 12.26
CA ARG A 220 -10.83 0.97 12.79
C ARG A 220 -10.23 1.85 11.70
N ALA A 221 -9.61 2.96 12.07
CA ALA A 221 -8.82 3.77 11.15
C ALA A 221 -7.72 2.92 10.50
N MET A 222 -7.48 3.11 9.21
CA MET A 222 -6.41 2.41 8.50
C MET A 222 -5.10 3.17 8.71
N PRO A 223 -4.05 2.52 9.23
CA PRO A 223 -2.72 3.10 9.26
C PRO A 223 -2.21 3.41 7.84
N GLU A 224 -1.45 4.49 7.66
CA GLU A 224 -0.93 4.87 6.33
C GLU A 224 -0.08 3.77 5.69
N ALA A 225 0.68 3.03 6.50
CA ALA A 225 1.47 1.92 6.00
C ALA A 225 0.63 0.78 5.41
N ASN A 226 -0.57 0.51 5.95
CA ASN A 226 -1.49 -0.46 5.38
C ASN A 226 -2.04 0.03 4.05
N ARG A 227 -2.35 1.33 3.95
CA ARG A 227 -2.79 1.96 2.72
C ARG A 227 -1.73 1.84 1.63
N ALA A 228 -0.48 2.19 1.93
CA ALA A 228 0.65 2.06 1.00
C ALA A 228 0.85 0.61 0.55
N ALA A 229 0.75 -0.37 1.47
CA ALA A 229 0.86 -1.79 1.14
C ALA A 229 -0.24 -2.27 0.18
N ILE A 230 -1.48 -1.81 0.34
CA ILE A 230 -2.59 -2.15 -0.56
C ILE A 230 -2.34 -1.58 -1.96
N PHE A 231 -1.91 -0.33 -2.09
CA PHE A 231 -1.57 0.23 -3.40
C PHE A 231 -0.40 -0.50 -4.07
N LYS A 232 0.63 -0.86 -3.31
CA LYS A 232 1.75 -1.68 -3.80
C LYS A 232 1.25 -3.03 -4.33
N GLU A 233 0.31 -3.67 -3.63
CA GLU A 233 -0.30 -4.93 -4.06
C GLU A 233 -1.08 -4.78 -5.37
N LEU A 234 -1.78 -3.66 -5.59
CA LEU A 234 -2.50 -3.42 -6.84
C LEU A 234 -1.58 -3.39 -8.06
N TYR A 235 -0.33 -2.93 -7.91
CA TYR A 235 0.63 -2.89 -9.01
C TYR A 235 1.13 -4.27 -9.46
N HIS A 236 0.71 -5.34 -8.77
CA HIS A 236 0.89 -6.71 -9.27
C HIS A 236 -0.14 -7.09 -10.37
N ASP A 237 -1.09 -6.21 -10.66
CA ASP A 237 -2.02 -6.36 -11.77
C ASP A 237 -1.64 -5.36 -12.88
N PRO A 238 -1.33 -5.81 -14.11
CA PRO A 238 -0.92 -4.94 -15.21
C PRO A 238 -1.91 -3.80 -15.49
N LEU A 239 -3.21 -4.00 -15.27
CA LEU A 239 -4.22 -2.95 -15.45
C LEU A 239 -3.94 -1.75 -14.53
N PHE A 240 -3.73 -1.98 -13.23
CA PHE A 240 -3.45 -0.91 -12.27
C PHE A 240 -2.07 -0.30 -12.49
N LEU A 241 -1.07 -1.13 -12.78
CA LEU A 241 0.29 -0.66 -13.04
C LEU A 241 0.33 0.29 -14.25
N PHE A 242 -0.30 -0.09 -15.36
CA PHE A 242 -0.30 0.76 -16.56
C PHE A 242 -1.27 1.95 -16.49
N ARG A 243 -2.25 1.93 -15.58
CA ARG A 243 -2.99 3.15 -15.25
C ARG A 243 -2.12 4.17 -14.51
N ALA A 244 -1.18 3.71 -13.70
CA ALA A 244 -0.24 4.57 -12.98
C ALA A 244 0.78 5.27 -13.90
N ARG A 245 0.90 4.90 -15.20
CA ARG A 245 1.86 5.48 -16.14
C ARG A 245 1.76 7.00 -16.34
N LYS A 246 0.63 7.61 -15.93
CA LYS A 246 0.42 9.06 -15.99
C LYS A 246 0.83 9.79 -14.71
N GLN A 247 1.24 9.06 -13.69
CA GLN A 247 1.75 9.67 -12.46
C GLN A 247 3.14 10.28 -12.74
N PRO A 248 3.47 11.43 -12.15
CA PRO A 248 4.74 12.11 -12.39
C PRO A 248 5.97 11.28 -12.02
N ASP A 249 5.81 10.39 -11.03
CA ASP A 249 6.90 9.55 -10.52
C ASP A 249 7.01 8.19 -11.22
N PHE A 250 6.15 7.91 -12.21
CA PHE A 250 6.25 6.69 -13.02
C PHE A 250 7.42 6.81 -14.00
N LYS A 251 8.41 5.94 -13.83
CA LYS A 251 9.54 5.83 -14.73
C LYS A 251 9.57 4.43 -15.35
N ALA A 252 9.90 4.33 -16.62
CA ALA A 252 10.06 3.03 -17.26
C ALA A 252 11.03 3.11 -18.43
N TRP A 253 11.80 2.03 -18.61
CA TRP A 253 12.79 1.88 -19.69
C TRP A 253 12.93 0.42 -20.08
N ALA A 254 13.36 0.16 -21.32
CA ALA A 254 13.64 -1.19 -21.76
C ALA A 254 14.86 -1.76 -21.03
N ALA A 255 14.75 -2.97 -20.50
CA ALA A 255 15.82 -3.70 -19.86
C ALA A 255 16.31 -4.82 -20.80
N GLY A 256 17.63 -4.88 -21.00
CA GLY A 256 18.28 -5.94 -21.78
C GLY A 256 18.13 -5.81 -23.30
N SER A 257 18.83 -6.70 -23.98
CA SER A 257 18.78 -6.92 -25.43
C SER A 257 18.64 -8.44 -25.65
N GLY A 258 17.48 -8.92 -26.03
CA GLY A 258 17.27 -10.35 -26.24
C GLY A 258 15.91 -10.67 -26.84
N ALA A 259 15.58 -11.98 -26.92
CA ALA A 259 14.33 -12.48 -27.48
C ALA A 259 13.09 -12.10 -26.66
N GLU A 260 13.26 -11.81 -25.37
CA GLU A 260 12.20 -11.27 -24.51
C GLU A 260 12.37 -9.76 -24.38
N GLU A 261 11.31 -9.03 -24.69
CA GLU A 261 11.24 -7.61 -24.41
C GLU A 261 10.95 -7.41 -22.92
N ARG A 262 11.90 -6.79 -22.20
CA ARG A 262 11.75 -6.49 -20.77
C ARG A 262 11.55 -5.00 -20.56
N LEU A 263 10.61 -4.66 -19.69
CA LEU A 263 10.33 -3.30 -19.27
C LEU A 263 10.57 -3.18 -17.77
N GLU A 264 11.58 -2.42 -17.39
CA GLU A 264 11.76 -1.97 -16.01
C GLU A 264 10.75 -0.86 -15.72
N VAL A 265 10.07 -0.96 -14.59
CA VAL A 265 9.14 0.07 -14.10
C VAL A 265 9.52 0.45 -12.68
N GLU A 266 9.63 1.75 -12.44
CA GLU A 266 9.92 2.33 -11.13
C GLU A 266 8.80 3.31 -10.75
N LEU A 267 8.24 3.09 -9.57
CA LEU A 267 7.29 3.94 -8.86
C LEU A 267 7.83 4.18 -7.45
N PRO A 268 7.37 5.18 -6.71
CA PRO A 268 7.71 5.31 -5.30
C PRO A 268 7.43 4.00 -4.57
N GLU A 269 8.45 3.49 -3.88
CA GLU A 269 8.40 2.25 -3.08
C GLU A 269 8.09 0.95 -3.87
N PHE A 270 8.04 0.97 -5.20
CA PHE A 270 7.78 -0.22 -6.00
C PHE A 270 8.59 -0.24 -7.29
N THR A 271 9.46 -1.23 -7.42
CA THR A 271 10.24 -1.48 -8.65
C THR A 271 9.97 -2.89 -9.15
N THR A 272 9.76 -3.03 -10.45
CA THR A 272 9.46 -4.32 -11.07
C THR A 272 10.01 -4.41 -12.48
N THR A 273 10.29 -5.64 -12.92
CA THR A 273 10.60 -5.95 -14.32
C THR A 273 9.43 -6.72 -14.92
N LEU A 274 8.95 -6.28 -16.06
CA LEU A 274 7.90 -6.94 -16.82
C LEU A 274 8.49 -7.65 -18.03
N GLY A 275 8.11 -8.91 -18.24
CA GLY A 275 8.30 -9.61 -19.50
C GLY A 275 7.13 -9.31 -20.42
N VAL A 276 7.43 -8.82 -21.62
CA VAL A 276 6.44 -8.51 -22.65
C VAL A 276 6.60 -9.47 -23.83
N ASP A 277 5.55 -10.16 -24.17
CA ASP A 277 5.53 -11.02 -25.37
C ASP A 277 5.64 -10.16 -26.64
N PRO A 278 6.70 -10.34 -27.43
CA PRO A 278 6.94 -9.53 -28.62
C PRO A 278 5.90 -9.72 -29.72
N ALA A 279 5.20 -10.86 -29.77
CA ALA A 279 4.19 -11.13 -30.79
C ALA A 279 2.85 -10.48 -30.42
N THR A 280 2.41 -10.63 -29.18
CA THR A 280 1.08 -10.17 -28.73
C THR A 280 1.09 -8.84 -28.03
N GLY A 281 2.22 -8.44 -27.41
CA GLY A 281 2.31 -7.25 -26.56
C GLY A 281 1.72 -7.43 -25.16
N HIS A 282 1.29 -8.63 -24.79
CA HIS A 282 0.86 -8.91 -23.44
C HIS A 282 2.03 -8.89 -22.45
N VAL A 283 1.79 -8.40 -21.25
CA VAL A 283 2.67 -8.67 -20.11
C VAL A 283 2.45 -10.11 -19.69
N VAL A 284 3.46 -10.96 -19.88
CA VAL A 284 3.38 -12.40 -19.59
C VAL A 284 3.97 -12.79 -18.25
N ASN A 285 4.86 -11.95 -17.71
CA ASN A 285 5.36 -12.10 -16.35
C ASN A 285 5.73 -10.75 -15.72
N GLN A 286 5.83 -10.78 -14.40
CA GLN A 286 6.28 -9.67 -13.57
C GLN A 286 7.23 -10.21 -12.50
N THR A 287 8.41 -9.61 -12.38
CA THR A 287 9.43 -9.98 -11.38
C THR A 287 9.71 -8.80 -10.46
N TYR A 288 9.66 -9.02 -9.17
CA TYR A 288 10.01 -8.03 -8.17
C TYR A 288 10.56 -8.71 -6.91
N ARG A 289 11.19 -7.90 -6.03
CA ARG A 289 11.63 -8.37 -4.73
C ARG A 289 10.56 -8.03 -3.68
N GLY A 290 10.15 -9.02 -2.92
CA GLY A 290 9.07 -8.86 -1.96
C GLY A 290 9.05 -9.93 -0.88
N ARG A 291 8.02 -9.88 -0.02
CA ARG A 291 7.85 -10.84 1.07
C ARG A 291 7.11 -12.08 0.60
N GLY A 292 7.68 -13.21 0.92
CA GLY A 292 7.15 -14.54 0.65
C GLY A 292 6.75 -15.30 1.93
N PRO A 293 6.78 -16.65 1.88
CA PRO A 293 6.40 -17.51 2.99
C PRO A 293 7.17 -17.18 4.27
N GLY A 294 6.45 -17.10 5.39
CA GLY A 294 7.04 -16.83 6.71
C GLY A 294 7.67 -15.43 6.85
N GLY A 295 7.39 -14.51 5.92
CA GLY A 295 7.93 -13.15 5.91
C GLY A 295 9.33 -13.03 5.30
N LEU A 296 9.88 -14.09 4.73
CA LEU A 296 11.17 -14.06 4.02
C LEU A 296 11.11 -13.10 2.84
N VAL A 297 12.19 -12.37 2.60
CA VAL A 297 12.32 -11.45 1.47
C VAL A 297 13.12 -12.12 0.37
N GLY A 298 12.51 -12.27 -0.80
CA GLY A 298 13.10 -12.97 -1.95
C GLY A 298 12.58 -12.45 -3.28
N GLU A 299 12.92 -13.14 -4.35
CA GLU A 299 12.41 -12.87 -5.69
C GLU A 299 11.01 -13.48 -5.85
N ILE A 300 10.08 -12.68 -6.31
CA ILE A 300 8.74 -13.11 -6.67
C ILE A 300 8.56 -12.94 -8.17
N VAL A 301 8.12 -14.02 -8.82
CA VAL A 301 7.74 -13.99 -10.23
C VAL A 301 6.26 -14.34 -10.33
N ILE A 302 5.47 -13.44 -10.93
CA ILE A 302 4.08 -13.67 -11.28
C ILE A 302 3.99 -13.92 -12.78
N ASN A 303 3.43 -15.05 -13.21
CA ASN A 303 3.16 -15.34 -14.62
C ASN A 303 1.67 -15.14 -14.91
N TYR A 304 1.38 -14.46 -16.00
CA TYR A 304 0.03 -14.14 -16.45
C TYR A 304 -0.36 -15.02 -17.64
N SER A 305 -1.57 -15.53 -17.62
CA SER A 305 -2.10 -16.40 -18.67
C SER A 305 -3.62 -16.28 -18.78
N ASP A 306 -4.23 -17.01 -19.75
CA ASP A 306 -5.68 -17.00 -20.00
C ASP A 306 -6.19 -15.56 -20.22
N PHE A 307 -5.60 -14.89 -21.23
CA PHE A 307 -6.00 -13.52 -21.58
C PHE A 307 -7.39 -13.52 -22.23
N ARG A 308 -8.30 -12.73 -21.69
CA ARG A 308 -9.66 -12.57 -22.18
C ARG A 308 -9.99 -11.10 -22.36
N THR A 309 -10.83 -10.80 -23.35
CA THR A 309 -11.30 -9.44 -23.59
C THR A 309 -12.62 -9.20 -22.86
N VAL A 310 -12.63 -8.20 -21.97
CA VAL A 310 -13.81 -7.75 -21.23
C VAL A 310 -14.01 -6.26 -21.49
N GLU A 311 -15.13 -5.87 -22.08
CA GLU A 311 -15.45 -4.47 -22.45
C GLU A 311 -14.33 -3.79 -23.28
N GLY A 312 -13.53 -4.60 -24.00
CA GLY A 312 -12.41 -4.16 -24.83
C GLY A 312 -11.10 -3.94 -24.08
N LEU A 313 -10.99 -4.40 -22.84
CA LEU A 313 -9.73 -4.53 -22.10
C LEU A 313 -9.28 -5.99 -22.17
N SER A 314 -8.02 -6.24 -22.54
CA SER A 314 -7.43 -7.58 -22.53
C SER A 314 -6.77 -7.83 -21.18
N LEU A 315 -7.33 -8.75 -20.40
CA LEU A 315 -6.95 -8.99 -19.01
C LEU A 315 -6.54 -10.45 -18.79
N PRO A 316 -5.52 -10.74 -17.97
CA PRO A 316 -5.18 -12.11 -17.58
C PRO A 316 -6.20 -12.64 -16.58
N PHE A 317 -6.77 -13.81 -16.85
CA PHE A 317 -7.73 -14.47 -15.96
C PHE A 317 -7.07 -15.50 -15.02
N LYS A 318 -5.81 -15.81 -15.26
CA LYS A 318 -5.04 -16.73 -14.42
C LYS A 318 -3.66 -16.18 -14.16
N THR A 319 -3.26 -16.23 -12.89
CA THR A 319 -1.88 -15.99 -12.46
C THR A 319 -1.32 -17.19 -11.75
N THR A 320 -0.03 -17.44 -11.91
CA THR A 320 0.76 -18.36 -11.09
C THR A 320 1.96 -17.62 -10.55
N ALA A 321 2.36 -17.89 -9.32
CA ALA A 321 3.49 -17.21 -8.71
C ALA A 321 4.53 -18.18 -8.16
N THR A 322 5.79 -17.74 -8.16
CA THR A 322 6.89 -18.40 -7.48
C THR A 322 7.58 -17.43 -6.53
N PHE A 323 8.18 -17.96 -5.48
CA PHE A 323 9.07 -17.27 -4.54
C PHE A 323 10.40 -18.00 -4.53
N ASP A 324 11.50 -17.34 -4.89
CA ASP A 324 12.83 -17.96 -5.08
C ASP A 324 12.73 -19.26 -5.88
N SER A 325 12.02 -19.20 -7.02
CA SER A 325 11.77 -20.32 -7.95
C SER A 325 10.89 -21.45 -7.39
N GLN A 326 10.37 -21.36 -6.15
CA GLN A 326 9.46 -22.34 -5.59
C GLN A 326 8.00 -21.88 -5.77
N PRO A 327 7.03 -22.78 -5.99
CA PRO A 327 5.62 -22.42 -6.11
C PRO A 327 5.14 -21.56 -4.93
N PHE A 328 4.44 -20.47 -5.24
CA PHE A 328 3.88 -19.55 -4.24
C PHE A 328 2.36 -19.40 -4.41
N PRO A 329 1.56 -20.37 -3.94
CA PRO A 329 0.12 -20.40 -4.17
C PRO A 329 -0.63 -19.17 -3.61
N ALA A 330 -0.11 -18.53 -2.56
CA ALA A 330 -0.75 -17.35 -1.95
C ALA A 330 -0.92 -16.16 -2.90
N LEU A 331 -0.07 -16.05 -3.92
CA LEU A 331 -0.17 -15.05 -4.99
C LEU A 331 -0.68 -15.62 -6.33
N SER A 332 -0.94 -16.92 -6.40
CA SER A 332 -1.57 -17.54 -7.58
C SER A 332 -3.08 -17.34 -7.51
N ALA A 333 -3.70 -16.90 -8.59
CA ALA A 333 -5.12 -16.57 -8.62
C ALA A 333 -5.80 -16.95 -9.93
N THR A 334 -7.13 -17.15 -9.85
CA THR A 334 -8.02 -17.23 -11.00
C THR A 334 -9.14 -16.22 -10.81
N ILE A 335 -9.43 -15.42 -11.84
CA ILE A 335 -10.56 -14.48 -11.83
C ILE A 335 -11.84 -15.28 -12.06
N GLU A 336 -12.75 -15.23 -11.08
CA GLU A 336 -14.08 -15.83 -11.16
C GLU A 336 -15.10 -14.91 -11.84
N ALA A 337 -15.02 -13.60 -11.54
CA ALA A 337 -15.89 -12.58 -12.08
C ALA A 337 -15.18 -11.24 -12.20
N ILE A 338 -15.51 -10.51 -13.25
CA ILE A 338 -15.04 -9.14 -13.45
C ILE A 338 -16.15 -8.32 -14.12
N THR A 339 -16.37 -7.11 -13.61
CA THR A 339 -17.31 -6.13 -14.19
C THR A 339 -16.58 -4.79 -14.35
N ILE A 340 -16.65 -4.24 -15.55
CA ILE A 340 -16.00 -2.98 -15.92
C ILE A 340 -17.08 -1.93 -16.16
N ASN A 341 -16.90 -0.74 -15.60
CA ASN A 341 -17.83 0.39 -15.70
C ASN A 341 -19.26 0.07 -15.24
N GLY A 342 -19.42 -0.97 -14.41
CA GLY A 342 -20.67 -1.30 -13.74
C GLY A 342 -20.99 -0.38 -12.57
N GLN A 343 -22.25 -0.40 -12.14
CA GLN A 343 -22.66 0.36 -10.95
C GLN A 343 -22.05 -0.26 -9.67
N ILE A 344 -21.49 0.60 -8.83
CA ILE A 344 -21.08 0.24 -7.47
C ILE A 344 -21.90 1.09 -6.51
N ASP A 345 -22.52 0.44 -5.51
CA ASP A 345 -23.26 1.16 -4.47
C ASP A 345 -22.27 2.03 -3.66
N PRO A 346 -22.44 3.37 -3.64
CA PRO A 346 -21.58 4.25 -2.85
C PRO A 346 -21.60 3.96 -1.35
N SER A 347 -22.64 3.31 -0.84
CA SER A 347 -22.73 2.92 0.58
C SER A 347 -21.68 1.87 0.95
N SER A 348 -21.21 1.08 -0.03
CA SER A 348 -20.17 0.07 0.18
C SER A 348 -18.82 0.63 0.64
N PHE A 349 -18.58 1.92 0.38
CA PHE A 349 -17.38 2.63 0.83
C PHE A 349 -17.55 3.39 2.15
N ARG A 350 -18.72 3.33 2.78
CA ARG A 350 -18.98 4.00 4.05
C ARG A 350 -18.55 3.13 5.22
N LYS A 351 -18.01 3.79 6.24
CA LYS A 351 -17.69 3.13 7.50
C LYS A 351 -18.99 2.67 8.17
N PRO A 352 -19.07 1.40 8.61
CA PRO A 352 -20.21 0.94 9.40
C PRO A 352 -20.43 1.84 10.61
N GLN A 353 -21.67 2.19 10.89
CA GLN A 353 -22.04 2.85 12.15
C GLN A 353 -22.09 1.76 13.21
N ASN A 354 -21.33 1.92 14.28
CA ASN A 354 -21.36 1.04 15.45
C ASN A 354 -22.65 1.24 16.24
#